data_8397ceae6153438a4d5c8d0831a393a5
#
_entry.id   8397ceae6153438a4d5c8d0831a393a5
#
_cell.length_a   1.000
_cell.length_b   1.000
_cell.length_c   1.000
_cell.angle_alpha   90.00
_cell.angle_beta   90.00
_cell.angle_gamma   90.00
#
_symmetry.space_group_name_H-M   'P 1'
#
loop_
_entity.id
_entity.type
_entity.pdbx_description
1 polymer ?
#
loop_
_entity_poly.entity_id
_entity_poly.type
_entity_poly.pdbx_seq_one_letter_code
_entity_poly.pdbx_strand_id
1 'polypeptide(L)'
;MSVTKGLLVRFDALPGKEDDVKEFLDSGRALVEEEPATTAWFAIRLGPSSFGIFEVVPDDAGRDAHLSGAVAAALGEQTGALFSEPTIEKLDVLGSKLPA
;
A
#
# COMPACT_ATOMS: atom_id res chain seq x y z
N MET A 1 -4.41 -18.18 10.06
CA MET A 1 -5.23 -16.96 10.08
C MET A 1 -5.63 -16.61 8.65
N SER A 2 -6.89 -16.35 8.44
CA SER A 2 -7.35 -16.03 7.09
C SER A 2 -7.43 -14.51 6.90
N VAL A 3 -7.20 -14.10 5.67
CA VAL A 3 -7.38 -12.72 5.23
C VAL A 3 -8.56 -12.69 4.28
N THR A 4 -9.46 -11.74 4.45
CA THR A 4 -10.68 -11.65 3.64
C THR A 4 -10.81 -10.37 2.85
N LYS A 5 -10.07 -9.35 3.20
CA LYS A 5 -10.12 -8.03 2.56
C LYS A 5 -8.75 -7.57 2.12
N GLY A 6 -8.73 -6.75 1.10
CA GLY A 6 -7.48 -6.20 0.60
C GLY A 6 -7.63 -4.79 0.07
N LEU A 7 -6.49 -4.19 -0.23
CA LEU A 7 -6.40 -2.89 -0.89
C LEU A 7 -5.37 -2.98 -2.00
N LEU A 8 -5.70 -2.42 -3.15
CA LEU A 8 -4.75 -2.21 -4.23
C LEU A 8 -4.67 -0.72 -4.50
N VAL A 9 -3.50 -0.15 -4.28
CA VAL A 9 -3.23 1.26 -4.51
C VAL A 9 -2.30 1.37 -5.70
N ARG A 10 -2.63 2.23 -6.67
CA ARG A 10 -1.79 2.45 -7.86
C ARG A 10 -1.52 3.94 -8.02
N PHE A 11 -0.30 4.27 -8.40
CA PHE A 11 0.08 5.65 -8.69
C PHE A 11 1.29 5.68 -9.64
N ASP A 12 1.44 6.78 -10.35
CA ASP A 12 2.55 7.00 -11.26
C ASP A 12 3.50 8.02 -10.66
N ALA A 13 4.81 7.74 -10.74
CA ALA A 13 5.82 8.71 -10.31
C ALA A 13 5.77 9.94 -11.21
N LEU A 14 5.96 11.10 -10.63
CA LEU A 14 6.17 12.32 -11.42
C LEU A 14 7.50 12.21 -12.16
N PRO A 15 7.64 12.88 -13.31
CA PRO A 15 8.88 12.79 -14.11
C PRO A 15 10.12 13.07 -13.27
N GLY A 16 11.07 12.14 -13.32
CA GLY A 16 12.32 12.24 -12.57
C GLY A 16 12.25 11.84 -11.10
N LYS A 17 11.08 11.41 -10.61
CA LYS A 17 10.87 11.06 -9.19
C LYS A 17 10.82 9.55 -8.93
N GLU A 18 11.14 8.73 -9.92
CA GLU A 18 11.05 7.27 -9.81
C GLU A 18 11.86 6.72 -8.63
N ASP A 19 13.09 7.18 -8.46
CA ASP A 19 13.94 6.70 -7.37
C ASP A 19 13.44 7.21 -6.01
N ASP A 20 12.91 8.41 -5.96
CA ASP A 20 12.33 8.98 -4.75
C ASP A 20 11.09 8.18 -4.32
N VAL A 21 10.29 7.72 -5.28
CA VAL A 21 9.13 6.87 -5.01
C VAL A 21 9.57 5.53 -4.43
N LYS A 22 10.63 4.93 -4.97
CA LYS A 22 11.18 3.67 -4.43
C LYS A 22 11.61 3.84 -2.98
N GLU A 23 12.32 4.91 -2.66
CA GLU A 23 12.75 5.20 -1.29
C GLU A 23 11.57 5.43 -0.37
N PHE A 24 10.56 6.15 -0.85
CA PHE A 24 9.33 6.39 -0.09
C PHE A 24 8.63 5.08 0.25
N LEU A 25 8.50 4.17 -0.72
CA LEU A 25 7.87 2.88 -0.50
C LEU A 25 8.65 2.00 0.47
N ASP A 26 9.98 2.05 0.41
CA ASP A 26 10.81 1.32 1.37
C ASP A 26 10.62 1.86 2.79
N SER A 27 10.49 3.18 2.94
CA SER A 27 10.16 3.80 4.23
C SER A 27 8.78 3.38 4.72
N GLY A 28 7.82 3.23 3.81
CA GLY A 28 6.46 2.76 4.13
C GLY A 28 6.45 1.38 4.76
N ARG A 29 7.36 0.51 4.36
CA ARG A 29 7.49 -0.82 4.93
C ARG A 29 7.75 -0.76 6.44
N ALA A 30 8.61 0.15 6.88
CA ALA A 30 8.89 0.31 8.31
C ALA A 30 7.66 0.79 9.08
N LEU A 31 6.86 1.64 8.47
CA LEU A 31 5.62 2.11 9.10
C LEU A 31 4.58 1.00 9.23
N VAL A 32 4.44 0.16 8.21
CA VAL A 32 3.42 -0.89 8.24
C VAL A 32 3.78 -2.02 9.20
N GLU A 33 5.06 -2.21 9.51
CA GLU A 33 5.48 -3.18 10.52
C GLU A 33 4.93 -2.86 11.89
N GLU A 34 4.57 -1.59 12.14
CA GLU A 34 3.95 -1.15 13.38
C GLU A 34 2.43 -1.27 13.35
N GLU A 35 1.84 -1.77 12.26
CA GLU A 35 0.39 -1.91 12.10
C GLU A 35 -0.02 -3.37 12.30
N PRO A 36 -0.51 -3.75 13.50
CA PRO A 36 -0.84 -5.16 13.78
C PRO A 36 -2.03 -5.68 12.97
N ALA A 37 -2.88 -4.78 12.47
CA ALA A 37 -4.05 -5.18 11.68
C ALA A 37 -3.70 -5.55 10.24
N THR A 38 -2.52 -5.21 9.73
CA THR A 38 -2.09 -5.54 8.37
C THR A 38 -1.36 -6.88 8.39
N THR A 39 -1.93 -7.89 7.73
CA THR A 39 -1.37 -9.24 7.72
C THR A 39 -0.19 -9.34 6.77
N ALA A 40 -0.31 -8.78 5.56
CA ALA A 40 0.76 -8.76 4.57
C ALA A 40 0.67 -7.48 3.76
N TRP A 41 1.83 -6.97 3.35
CA TRP A 41 1.94 -5.71 2.64
C TRP A 41 3.09 -5.80 1.64
N PHE A 42 2.84 -5.33 0.42
CA PHE A 42 3.83 -5.37 -0.65
C PHE A 42 3.86 -4.02 -1.37
N ALA A 43 5.06 -3.47 -1.52
CA ALA A 43 5.29 -2.38 -2.46
C ALA A 43 5.70 -3.02 -3.79
N ILE A 44 5.05 -2.62 -4.87
CA ILE A 44 5.26 -3.25 -6.17
C ILE A 44 5.54 -2.22 -7.26
N ARG A 45 6.27 -2.66 -8.27
CA ARG A 45 6.52 -1.86 -9.47
C ARG A 45 5.76 -2.49 -10.63
N LEU A 46 4.92 -1.68 -11.26
CA LEU A 46 4.06 -2.14 -12.35
C LEU A 46 4.63 -1.80 -13.73
N GLY A 47 5.54 -0.85 -13.79
CA GLY A 47 6.20 -0.39 -15.01
C GLY A 47 7.33 0.57 -14.66
N PRO A 48 8.01 1.18 -15.65
CA PRO A 48 9.16 2.05 -15.37
C PRO A 48 8.84 3.21 -14.40
N SER A 49 7.63 3.76 -14.50
CA SER A 49 7.19 4.88 -13.65
C SER A 49 5.92 4.58 -12.89
N SER A 50 5.40 3.36 -12.95
CA SER A 50 4.14 2.96 -12.31
C SER A 50 4.44 2.07 -11.11
N PHE A 51 3.82 2.39 -9.98
CA PHE A 51 4.03 1.72 -8.70
C PHE A 51 2.71 1.41 -8.04
N GLY A 52 2.76 0.54 -7.05
CA GLY A 52 1.58 0.24 -6.29
C GLY A 52 1.90 -0.36 -4.93
N ILE A 53 0.83 -0.52 -4.17
CA ILE A 53 0.85 -1.21 -2.88
C ILE A 53 -0.29 -2.21 -2.92
N PHE A 54 0.00 -3.46 -2.60
CA PHE A 54 -1.01 -4.48 -2.40
C PHE A 54 -0.92 -4.99 -0.97
N GLU A 55 -2.03 -5.04 -0.28
CA GLU A 55 -2.06 -5.47 1.11
C GLU A 55 -3.32 -6.23 1.44
N VAL A 56 -3.23 -7.08 2.45
CA VAL A 56 -4.36 -7.89 2.89
C VAL A 56 -4.51 -7.79 4.41
N VAL A 57 -5.76 -7.81 4.83
CA VAL A 57 -6.17 -7.68 6.22
C VAL A 57 -7.24 -8.73 6.54
N PRO A 58 -7.44 -9.07 7.81
CA PRO A 58 -8.43 -10.09 8.17
C PRO A 58 -9.88 -9.69 7.85
N ASP A 59 -10.23 -8.42 8.02
CA ASP A 59 -11.63 -7.97 7.94
C ASP A 59 -11.72 -6.48 7.58
N ASP A 60 -12.94 -5.96 7.52
CA ASP A 60 -13.22 -4.56 7.22
C ASP A 60 -12.62 -3.62 8.26
N ALA A 61 -12.65 -3.98 9.52
CA ALA A 61 -12.09 -3.15 10.59
C ALA A 61 -10.58 -2.96 10.41
N GLY A 62 -9.86 -4.03 10.01
CA GLY A 62 -8.43 -3.96 9.70
C GLY A 62 -8.15 -3.05 8.52
N ARG A 63 -8.98 -3.12 7.48
CA ARG A 63 -8.85 -2.25 6.32
C ARG A 63 -9.08 -0.78 6.67
N ASP A 64 -10.13 -0.50 7.45
CA ASP A 64 -10.42 0.86 7.88
C ASP A 64 -9.28 1.42 8.74
N ALA A 65 -8.71 0.60 9.63
CA ALA A 65 -7.58 1.00 10.45
C ALA A 65 -6.37 1.38 9.58
N HIS A 66 -6.09 0.61 8.52
CA HIS A 66 -4.99 0.92 7.60
C HIS A 66 -5.24 2.22 6.85
N LEU A 67 -6.46 2.45 6.35
CA LEU A 67 -6.80 3.65 5.60
C LEU A 67 -6.70 4.93 6.44
N SER A 68 -6.77 4.82 7.76
CA SER A 68 -6.57 5.95 8.67
C SER A 68 -5.20 5.93 9.38
N GLY A 69 -4.30 5.05 8.94
CA GLY A 69 -2.98 4.87 9.56
C GLY A 69 -1.89 5.76 8.98
N ALA A 70 -0.67 5.54 9.50
CA ALA A 70 0.50 6.35 9.14
C ALA A 70 0.91 6.23 7.67
N VAL A 71 0.78 5.03 7.07
CA VAL A 71 1.13 4.82 5.67
C VAL A 71 0.20 5.62 4.76
N ALA A 72 -1.10 5.57 5.04
CA ALA A 72 -2.08 6.33 4.26
C ALA A 72 -1.85 7.84 4.38
N ALA A 73 -1.53 8.32 5.57
CA ALA A 73 -1.22 9.73 5.79
C ALA A 73 0.03 10.15 5.02
N ALA A 74 1.09 9.34 5.07
CA ALA A 74 2.33 9.62 4.35
C ALA A 74 2.10 9.63 2.83
N LEU A 75 1.26 8.72 2.33
CA LEU A 75 0.92 8.67 0.92
C LEU A 75 0.22 9.96 0.48
N GLY A 76 -0.72 10.45 1.28
CA GLY A 76 -1.41 11.70 1.01
C GLY A 76 -0.47 12.90 0.99
N GLU A 77 0.50 12.94 1.90
CA GLU A 77 1.48 14.03 1.98
C GLU A 77 2.37 14.12 0.74
N GLN A 78 2.68 12.98 0.11
CA GLN A 78 3.58 12.94 -1.04
C GLN A 78 2.84 13.03 -2.38
N THR A 79 1.51 13.00 -2.37
CA THR A 79 0.72 13.18 -3.59
C THR A 79 0.95 14.57 -4.16
N GLY A 80 1.33 14.64 -5.43
CA GLY A 80 1.66 15.89 -6.10
C GLY A 80 3.12 16.31 -5.95
N ALA A 81 3.86 15.72 -5.00
CA ALA A 81 5.29 15.97 -4.83
C ALA A 81 6.14 14.87 -5.48
N LEU A 82 5.81 13.60 -5.23
CA LEU A 82 6.53 12.45 -5.77
C LEU A 82 5.74 11.69 -6.83
N PHE A 83 4.42 11.68 -6.73
CA PHE A 83 3.58 10.89 -7.63
C PHE A 83 2.22 11.55 -7.82
N SER A 84 1.49 11.06 -8.82
CA SER A 84 0.13 11.49 -9.11
C SER A 84 -0.83 10.98 -8.03
N GLU A 85 -2.07 11.48 -8.05
CA GLU A 85 -3.09 11.05 -7.11
C GLU A 85 -3.31 9.55 -7.21
N PRO A 86 -3.19 8.80 -6.09
CA PRO A 86 -3.37 7.36 -6.11
C PRO A 86 -4.81 6.94 -6.40
N THR A 87 -4.94 5.82 -7.10
CA THR A 87 -6.21 5.10 -7.24
C THR A 87 -6.24 4.04 -6.16
N ILE A 88 -7.32 3.98 -5.37
CA ILE A 88 -7.46 3.02 -4.27
C ILE A 88 -8.63 2.11 -4.57
N GLU A 89 -8.36 0.81 -4.68
CA GLU A 89 -9.38 -0.21 -4.92
C GLU A 89 -9.52 -1.09 -3.68
N LYS A 90 -10.76 -1.21 -3.20
CA LYS A 90 -11.09 -2.12 -2.10
C LYS A 90 -11.44 -3.48 -2.69
N LEU A 91 -10.77 -4.52 -2.20
CA LEU A 91 -10.86 -5.86 -2.76
C LEU A 91 -11.37 -6.85 -1.74
N ASP A 92 -12.04 -7.89 -2.25
CA ASP A 92 -12.34 -9.08 -1.49
C ASP A 92 -11.29 -10.13 -1.82
N VAL A 93 -10.73 -10.77 -0.81
CA VAL A 93 -9.77 -11.85 -1.01
C VAL A 93 -10.56 -13.17 -1.04
N LEU A 94 -10.51 -13.84 -2.17
CA LEU A 94 -11.26 -15.08 -2.39
C LEU A 94 -10.49 -16.32 -1.99
N GLY A 95 -9.17 -16.25 -1.95
CA GLY A 95 -8.30 -17.33 -1.53
C GLY A 95 -6.92 -16.79 -1.25
N SER A 96 -6.19 -17.41 -0.34
CA SER A 96 -4.85 -16.99 0.00
C SER A 96 -4.00 -18.18 0.43
N LYS A 97 -2.71 -18.04 0.21
CA LYS A 97 -1.69 -18.91 0.79
C LYS A 97 -0.63 -18.00 1.38
N LEU A 98 -0.54 -17.99 2.69
CA LEU A 98 0.41 -17.16 3.42
C LEU A 98 1.46 -18.05 4.10
N PRO A 99 2.65 -17.52 4.38
CA PRO A 99 3.65 -18.24 5.16
C PRO A 99 3.08 -18.63 6.53
N ALA A 100 3.47 -19.78 7.01
CA ALA A 100 3.05 -20.27 8.33
C ALA A 100 3.65 -19.42 9.46
#